data_6361fe75137e648af64045d3948d40e7
#
_entry.id   6361fe75137e648af64045d3948d40e7
#
_cell.length_a   1.000
_cell.length_b   1.000
_cell.length_c   1.000
_cell.angle_alpha   90.00
_cell.angle_beta   90.00
_cell.angle_gamma   90.00
#
_symmetry.space_group_name_H-M   'P 1'
#
loop_
_entity.id
_entity.type
_entity.pdbx_description
1 polymer ?
#
loop_
_entity_poly.entity_id
_entity_poly.type
_entity_poly.pdbx_seq_one_letter_code
_entity_poly.pdbx_strand_id
1 'polypeptide(L)' 'MRYGVSLSKDYLPNECVVIRDFLSTPKGRVLAIIVRENRYEAEQAAQEIVDLLNNKYSQQS' A
#
# COMPACT_ATOMS: atom_id res chain seq x y z
N MET A 1 12.23 -1.20 3.56
CA MET A 1 11.11 -0.24 3.72
C MET A 1 9.99 -0.91 4.49
N ARG A 2 9.32 -0.14 5.32
CA ARG A 2 8.25 -0.68 6.17
C ARG A 2 6.94 -0.86 5.43
N TYR A 3 6.60 0.07 4.55
CA TYR A 3 5.32 0.07 3.86
C TYR A 3 5.49 -0.28 2.39
N GLY A 4 4.48 -0.93 1.83
CA GLY A 4 4.53 -1.30 0.43
C GLY A 4 3.15 -1.42 -0.18
N VAL A 5 3.09 -1.35 -1.51
CA VAL A 5 1.87 -1.55 -2.29
C VAL A 5 1.81 -3.01 -2.71
N SER A 6 0.66 -3.63 -2.54
CA SER A 6 0.46 -5.00 -3.01
C SER A 6 -0.91 -5.13 -3.67
N LEU A 7 -1.04 -6.17 -4.49
CA LEU A 7 -2.30 -6.48 -5.14
C LEU A 7 -3.01 -7.56 -4.34
N SER A 8 -4.32 -7.40 -4.16
CA SER A 8 -5.13 -8.43 -3.55
C SER A 8 -6.00 -9.06 -4.63
N LYS A 9 -5.79 -10.35 -4.87
CA LYS A 9 -6.52 -11.07 -5.90
C LYS A 9 -7.79 -11.72 -5.39
N ASP A 10 -7.89 -11.90 -4.08
CA ASP A 10 -8.86 -12.85 -3.52
C ASP A 10 -10.22 -12.25 -3.24
N TYR A 11 -10.30 -10.96 -2.99
CA TYR A 11 -11.59 -10.36 -2.60
C TYR A 11 -11.75 -8.89 -2.94
N LEU A 12 -10.86 -8.32 -3.75
CA LEU A 12 -10.96 -6.91 -4.14
C LEU A 12 -11.07 -6.80 -5.65
N PRO A 13 -11.82 -5.82 -6.14
CA PRO A 13 -11.92 -5.56 -7.59
C PRO A 13 -10.56 -5.21 -8.18
N ASN A 14 -10.45 -5.32 -9.51
CA ASN A 14 -9.22 -5.01 -10.22
C ASN A 14 -8.81 -3.54 -10.13
N GLU A 15 -9.73 -2.67 -9.72
CA GLU A 15 -9.47 -1.25 -9.57
C GLU A 15 -8.86 -0.89 -8.23
N CYS A 16 -8.60 -1.88 -7.38
CA CYS A 16 -8.11 -1.66 -6.03
C CYS A 16 -6.69 -2.14 -5.85
N VAL A 17 -5.95 -1.43 -5.01
CA VAL A 17 -4.66 -1.91 -4.50
C VAL A 17 -4.65 -1.76 -2.98
N VAL A 18 -3.76 -2.49 -2.35
CA VAL A 18 -3.68 -2.55 -0.89
C VAL A 18 -2.33 -2.01 -0.44
N ILE A 19 -2.35 -1.18 0.60
CA ILE A 19 -1.13 -0.73 1.27
C ILE A 19 -0.92 -1.64 2.47
N ARG A 20 0.28 -2.22 2.59
CA ARG A 20 0.62 -3.14 3.67
C ARG A 20 1.77 -2.60 4.52
N ASP A 21 1.70 -2.93 5.80
CA ASP A 21 2.75 -2.64 6.78
C ASP A 21 3.48 -3.96 7.07
N PHE A 22 4.76 -4.00 6.76
CA PHE A 22 5.57 -5.21 6.88
C PHE A 22 6.41 -5.26 8.15
N LEU A 23 6.16 -4.38 9.10
CA LEU A 23 6.98 -4.31 10.31
C LEU A 23 6.92 -5.58 11.14
N SER A 24 5.73 -6.12 11.34
CA SER A 24 5.53 -7.23 12.27
C SER A 24 5.40 -8.60 11.62
N THR A 25 5.15 -8.67 10.32
CA THR A 25 4.94 -9.95 9.63
C THR A 25 5.56 -9.92 8.24
N PRO A 26 6.06 -11.07 7.74
CA PRO A 26 6.57 -11.14 6.38
C PRO A 26 5.52 -10.90 5.31
N LYS A 27 4.27 -11.27 5.58
CA LYS A 27 3.17 -11.06 4.64
C LYS A 27 2.62 -9.65 4.68
N GLY A 28 2.90 -8.93 5.75
CA GLY A 28 2.38 -7.59 5.96
C GLY A 28 0.93 -7.58 6.41
N ARG A 29 0.56 -6.50 7.08
CA ARG A 29 -0.84 -6.26 7.48
C ARG A 29 -1.46 -5.24 6.56
N VAL A 30 -2.72 -5.45 6.21
CA VAL A 30 -3.44 -4.48 5.41
C VAL A 30 -3.63 -3.20 6.22
N LEU A 31 -3.08 -2.10 5.73
CA LEU A 31 -3.20 -0.80 6.36
C LEU A 31 -4.33 0.01 5.74
N ALA A 32 -4.44 -0.03 4.42
CA ALA A 32 -5.44 0.74 3.70
C ALA A 32 -5.73 0.09 2.36
N ILE A 33 -6.91 0.37 1.83
CA ILE A 33 -7.33 -0.08 0.51
C ILE A 33 -7.57 1.17 -0.33
N ILE A 34 -6.92 1.26 -1.48
CA ILE A 34 -7.01 2.41 -2.37
C ILE A 34 -7.83 2.01 -3.60
N VAL A 35 -8.92 2.72 -3.82
CA VAL A 35 -9.83 2.48 -4.93
C VAL A 35 -9.78 3.67 -5.88
N ARG A 36 -9.60 3.40 -7.16
CA ARG A 36 -9.64 4.42 -8.22
C ARG A 36 -10.37 3.82 -9.43
N GLU A 37 -10.50 4.59 -10.50
CA GLU A 37 -11.21 4.15 -11.69
C GLU A 37 -10.54 2.94 -12.36
N ASN A 38 -9.21 2.85 -12.25
CA ASN A 38 -8.47 1.73 -12.80
C ASN A 38 -7.27 1.44 -11.92
N ARG A 39 -6.64 0.28 -12.18
CA ARG A 39 -5.51 -0.17 -11.38
C ARG A 39 -4.33 0.78 -11.45
N TYR A 40 -4.06 1.34 -12.62
CA TYR A 40 -2.93 2.25 -12.78
C TYR A 40 -3.06 3.45 -11.85
N GLU A 41 -4.23 4.08 -11.84
CA GLU A 41 -4.48 5.22 -10.97
C GLU A 41 -4.41 4.83 -9.49
N ALA A 42 -4.94 3.66 -9.16
CA ALA A 42 -4.89 3.16 -7.79
C ALA A 42 -3.44 2.91 -7.34
N GLU A 43 -2.62 2.34 -8.21
CA GLU A 43 -1.20 2.12 -7.90
C GLU A 43 -0.45 3.43 -7.71
N GLN A 44 -0.71 4.42 -8.56
CA GLN A 44 -0.08 5.74 -8.43
C GLN A 44 -0.44 6.41 -7.11
N ALA A 45 -1.71 6.41 -6.75
CA ALA A 45 -2.17 7.00 -5.50
C ALA A 45 -1.59 6.26 -4.30
N ALA A 46 -1.59 4.94 -4.34
CA ALA A 46 -1.06 4.13 -3.24
C ALA A 46 0.45 4.32 -3.09
N GLN A 47 1.19 4.40 -4.20
CA GLN A 47 2.63 4.59 -4.15
C GLN A 47 2.99 5.94 -3.54
N GLU A 48 2.23 6.98 -3.86
CA GLU A 48 2.40 8.30 -3.27
C GLU A 48 2.25 8.26 -1.75
N ILE A 49 1.20 7.59 -1.29
CA ILE A 49 0.95 7.45 0.14
C ILE A 49 2.06 6.63 0.81
N VAL A 50 2.46 5.54 0.19
CA VAL A 50 3.52 4.68 0.72
C VAL A 50 4.85 5.43 0.82
N ASP A 51 5.17 6.23 -0.19
CA ASP A 51 6.40 7.03 -0.17
C ASP A 51 6.40 8.02 1.00
N LEU A 52 5.27 8.67 1.25
CA LEU A 52 5.14 9.58 2.37
C LEU A 52 5.27 8.85 3.71
N LEU A 53 4.65 7.69 3.84
CA LEU A 53 4.73 6.90 5.06
C LEU A 53 6.15 6.41 5.33
N ASN A 54 6.83 5.90 4.32
CA ASN A 54 8.21 5.43 4.45
C ASN A 54 9.15 6.57 4.80
N ASN A 55 8.96 7.72 4.19
CA ASN A 55 9.77 8.90 4.47
C ASN A 55 9.60 9.35 5.93
N LYS A 56 8.37 9.40 6.39
CA LYS A 56 8.07 9.77 7.77
C LYS A 56 8.65 8.77 8.76
N TYR A 57 8.54 7.49 8.46
CA TYR A 57 9.09 6.44 9.31
C TYR A 57 10.62 6.55 9.40
N SER A 58 11.29 6.82 8.29
CA SER A 58 12.75 7.00 8.28
C SER A 58 13.19 8.20 9.12
N GLN A 59 12.39 9.26 9.12
CA GLN A 59 12.69 10.45 9.90
C GLN A 59 12.53 10.24 11.40
N GLN A 60 11.74 9.26 11.80
CA GLN A 60 11.49 8.96 13.20
C GLN A 60 12.55 8.04 13.81
N SER A 61 13.34 7.41 12.99
CA SER A 61 14.40 6.53 13.47
C SER A 61 15.74 7.28 13.47
#